data_54f80465fc93e801e9635e13e2f95be6
#
_entry.id   54f80465fc93e801e9635e13e2f95be6
#
_cell.length_a   1.000
_cell.length_b   1.000
_cell.length_c   1.000
_cell.angle_alpha   90.00
_cell.angle_beta   90.00
_cell.angle_gamma   90.00
#
_symmetry.space_group_name_H-M   'P 1'
#
loop_
_entity.id
_entity.type
_entity.pdbx_description
1 polymer ?
#
loop_
_entity_poly.entity_id
_entity_poly.type
_entity_poly.pdbx_seq_one_letter_code
_entity_poly.pdbx_strand_id
1 'polypeptide(L)'
;MMTNGTGRAGTVRRGAGALAAVLATTLLAGCGPAGTDSGSGGTASTSPSANPKQALLAAVPDGSEGAFRFSGKDATSDLSGVVDPAAKGIDLTAAVKDPEHGFTTRMSFLVVQERIWMKVKFTGTDGLTGLPKLPNRWMELDRSRLTDPDATPTYEGVDVGNAGPIIQAATTVEEKADRTYAGVVDLTAAEAAKAVGEEEVAALGDAARQVPFTAVVGADGNLTSLTLDVPAAGTAKAWTYVVKYADYGSAPKLAAPGGDAAQPAPKLAYQMLNG
;
A
#
# COMPACT_ATOMS: atom_id res chain seq x y z
N MET A 1 21.48 -39.57 15.11
CA MET A 1 21.30 -39.40 16.57
C MET A 1 20.01 -38.60 16.76
N MET A 2 18.99 -39.30 17.22
CA MET A 2 17.61 -38.80 17.43
C MET A 2 17.55 -37.87 18.65
N THR A 3 16.78 -36.79 18.59
CA THR A 3 16.04 -36.32 19.77
C THR A 3 14.74 -35.64 19.35
N ASN A 4 13.65 -36.28 19.77
CA ASN A 4 12.29 -35.77 19.77
C ASN A 4 12.15 -34.57 20.74
N GLY A 5 11.25 -33.66 20.41
CA GLY A 5 10.76 -32.61 21.32
C GLY A 5 9.31 -32.26 21.01
N THR A 6 8.46 -32.85 21.76
CA THR A 6 7.00 -32.86 21.91
C THR A 6 6.33 -31.50 21.98
N GLY A 7 5.12 -31.46 21.43
CA GLY A 7 4.18 -30.35 21.37
C GLY A 7 3.62 -29.84 22.70
N ARG A 8 2.96 -28.70 22.63
CA ARG A 8 1.94 -28.26 23.60
C ARG A 8 0.81 -27.51 22.90
N ALA A 9 -0.32 -28.16 22.89
CA ALA A 9 -1.61 -27.56 22.62
C ALA A 9 -1.98 -26.60 23.76
N GLY A 10 -2.40 -25.42 23.45
CA GLY A 10 -2.91 -24.39 24.38
C GLY A 10 -4.35 -24.00 24.03
N THR A 11 -5.20 -24.31 24.89
CA THR A 11 -6.65 -24.34 25.03
C THR A 11 -7.33 -23.00 24.72
N VAL A 12 -8.38 -23.06 23.88
CA VAL A 12 -9.42 -22.04 23.68
C VAL A 12 -10.19 -21.82 24.99
N ARG A 13 -10.31 -20.57 25.44
CA ARG A 13 -11.33 -20.14 26.42
C ARG A 13 -12.27 -19.14 25.80
N ARG A 14 -13.49 -19.60 25.54
CA ARG A 14 -14.69 -18.80 25.31
C ARG A 14 -15.10 -18.17 26.65
N GLY A 15 -15.27 -16.85 26.67
CA GLY A 15 -15.89 -16.10 27.74
C GLY A 15 -17.05 -15.28 27.18
N ALA A 16 -18.27 -15.73 27.44
CA ALA A 16 -19.49 -14.97 27.25
C ALA A 16 -19.79 -14.16 28.52
N GLY A 17 -20.27 -12.94 28.39
CA GLY A 17 -20.78 -12.09 29.49
C GLY A 17 -21.40 -10.83 28.90
N ALA A 18 -22.60 -10.82 28.82
CA ALA A 18 -23.86 -10.30 29.34
C ALA A 18 -23.90 -8.76 29.50
N LEU A 19 -24.85 -8.22 28.77
CA LEU A 19 -25.71 -7.03 28.86
C LEU A 19 -25.81 -6.32 30.24
N ALA A 20 -25.70 -4.98 30.20
CA ALA A 20 -26.53 -4.12 31.07
C ALA A 20 -26.78 -2.77 30.36
N ALA A 21 -28.04 -2.54 30.04
CA ALA A 21 -28.60 -1.27 29.62
C ALA A 21 -28.89 -0.39 30.86
N VAL A 22 -28.52 0.89 30.81
CA VAL A 22 -29.09 1.91 31.72
C VAL A 22 -29.47 3.13 30.91
N LEU A 23 -30.78 3.31 30.75
CA LEU A 23 -31.45 4.53 30.33
C LEU A 23 -31.51 5.51 31.52
N ALA A 24 -31.08 6.73 31.33
CA ALA A 24 -31.43 7.84 32.19
C ALA A 24 -31.75 9.07 31.35
N THR A 25 -33.04 9.30 31.18
CA THR A 25 -33.66 10.55 30.68
C THR A 25 -33.74 11.56 31.79
N THR A 26 -33.23 12.79 31.58
CA THR A 26 -33.67 13.97 32.36
C THR A 26 -33.90 15.15 31.43
N LEU A 27 -35.17 15.42 31.21
CA LEU A 27 -35.69 16.68 30.67
C LEU A 27 -35.70 17.72 31.80
N LEU A 28 -35.09 18.87 31.56
CA LEU A 28 -35.38 20.10 32.36
C LEU A 28 -35.60 21.24 31.37
N ALA A 29 -36.91 21.59 31.29
CA ALA A 29 -37.36 22.81 30.67
C ALA A 29 -37.16 23.96 31.69
N GLY A 30 -36.54 25.06 31.29
CA GLY A 30 -36.42 26.29 32.01
C GLY A 30 -36.68 27.48 31.11
N CYS A 31 -37.90 28.01 31.12
CA CYS A 31 -38.25 29.32 30.58
C CYS A 31 -37.95 30.39 31.62
N GLY A 32 -37.28 31.48 31.25
CA GLY A 32 -37.16 32.73 32.02
C GLY A 32 -36.82 33.88 31.07
N PRO A 33 -37.29 35.12 31.38
CA PRO A 33 -37.64 36.12 30.38
C PRO A 33 -36.50 37.10 30.01
N ALA A 34 -36.76 37.81 28.93
CA ALA A 34 -36.02 38.86 28.26
C ALA A 34 -35.15 39.80 29.12
N GLY A 35 -33.92 39.96 28.71
CA GLY A 35 -33.03 41.06 29.06
C GLY A 35 -32.19 41.41 27.83
N THR A 36 -32.47 42.57 27.26
CA THR A 36 -31.67 43.22 26.23
C THR A 36 -30.32 43.62 26.81
N ASP A 37 -29.21 43.13 26.25
CA ASP A 37 -27.99 43.92 26.14
C ASP A 37 -27.09 43.42 24.99
N SER A 38 -26.65 44.42 24.21
CA SER A 38 -25.80 44.26 23.05
C SER A 38 -24.36 43.95 23.51
N GLY A 39 -23.90 42.74 23.21
CA GLY A 39 -22.51 42.34 23.37
C GLY A 39 -22.10 41.47 22.19
N SER A 40 -21.55 42.09 21.14
CA SER A 40 -20.93 41.45 20.02
C SER A 40 -19.66 40.70 20.46
N GLY A 41 -19.81 39.48 20.90
CA GLY A 41 -18.74 38.54 21.17
C GLY A 41 -18.96 37.32 20.29
N GLY A 42 -18.55 37.37 19.03
CA GLY A 42 -18.45 36.21 18.19
C GLY A 42 -17.44 35.27 18.79
N THR A 43 -17.89 34.31 19.61
CA THR A 43 -17.12 33.10 19.85
C THR A 43 -17.01 32.37 18.53
N ALA A 44 -15.89 32.58 17.84
CA ALA A 44 -15.47 31.68 16.80
C ALA A 44 -15.48 30.29 17.42
N SER A 45 -16.47 29.49 17.03
CA SER A 45 -16.49 28.06 17.29
C SER A 45 -15.28 27.50 16.55
N THR A 46 -14.14 27.42 17.21
CA THR A 46 -13.02 26.63 16.71
C THR A 46 -13.51 25.20 16.71
N SER A 47 -13.98 24.75 15.54
CA SER A 47 -14.11 23.32 15.27
C SER A 47 -12.79 22.68 15.73
N PRO A 48 -12.81 21.58 16.51
CA PRO A 48 -11.58 20.91 16.89
C PRO A 48 -10.80 20.63 15.61
N SER A 49 -9.61 21.21 15.50
CA SER A 49 -8.70 20.95 14.39
C SER A 49 -8.54 19.44 14.33
N ALA A 50 -9.00 18.81 13.24
CA ALA A 50 -8.88 17.37 13.06
C ALA A 50 -7.41 17.02 13.27
N ASN A 51 -7.13 15.98 14.10
CA ASN A 51 -5.77 15.53 14.33
C ASN A 51 -5.13 15.25 12.96
N PRO A 52 -4.00 15.91 12.59
CA PRO A 52 -3.41 15.81 11.27
C PRO A 52 -3.17 14.36 10.82
N LYS A 53 -2.81 13.48 11.75
CA LYS A 53 -2.64 12.05 11.48
C LYS A 53 -3.97 11.37 11.10
N GLN A 54 -5.06 11.71 11.78
CA GLN A 54 -6.38 11.15 11.45
C GLN A 54 -6.89 11.68 10.11
N ALA A 55 -6.68 12.97 9.82
CA ALA A 55 -7.02 13.57 8.54
C ALA A 55 -6.26 12.89 7.39
N LEU A 56 -4.96 12.64 7.57
CA LEU A 56 -4.14 11.97 6.59
C LEU A 56 -4.53 10.50 6.41
N LEU A 57 -4.86 9.77 7.49
CA LEU A 57 -5.35 8.39 7.42
C LEU A 57 -6.69 8.28 6.67
N ALA A 58 -7.57 9.27 6.86
CA ALA A 58 -8.86 9.30 6.17
C ALA A 58 -8.73 9.57 4.65
N ALA A 59 -7.57 10.06 4.20
CA ALA A 59 -7.28 10.31 2.79
C ALA A 59 -6.68 9.08 2.06
N VAL A 60 -6.26 8.04 2.80
CA VAL A 60 -5.74 6.78 2.22
C VAL A 60 -6.86 6.09 1.46
N PRO A 61 -6.61 5.55 0.24
CA PRO A 61 -7.65 4.83 -0.51
C PRO A 61 -8.29 3.71 0.31
N ASP A 62 -9.62 3.68 0.34
CA ASP A 62 -10.41 2.64 1.02
C ASP A 62 -11.27 1.80 0.06
N GLY A 63 -11.26 2.17 -1.23
CA GLY A 63 -11.99 1.51 -2.32
C GLY A 63 -13.32 2.16 -2.68
N SER A 64 -13.77 3.16 -1.93
CA SER A 64 -15.00 3.92 -2.25
C SER A 64 -14.80 4.86 -3.44
N GLU A 65 -13.55 5.21 -3.75
CA GLU A 65 -13.17 6.11 -4.84
C GLU A 65 -13.29 5.47 -6.24
N GLY A 66 -13.54 4.15 -6.30
CA GLY A 66 -13.52 3.39 -7.54
C GLY A 66 -12.13 3.05 -8.03
N ALA A 67 -11.98 2.71 -9.31
CA ALA A 67 -10.68 2.37 -9.88
C ALA A 67 -9.76 3.59 -9.93
N PHE A 68 -8.46 3.39 -9.61
CA PHE A 68 -7.44 4.44 -9.64
C PHE A 68 -6.09 3.91 -10.14
N ARG A 69 -5.23 4.83 -10.56
CA ARG A 69 -3.84 4.53 -10.92
C ARG A 69 -2.92 4.73 -9.74
N PHE A 70 -1.88 3.92 -9.72
CA PHE A 70 -0.74 4.15 -8.82
C PHE A 70 0.57 4.09 -9.57
N SER A 71 1.58 4.74 -9.02
CA SER A 71 2.97 4.58 -9.41
C SER A 71 3.84 4.73 -8.18
N GLY A 72 4.99 4.08 -8.17
CA GLY A 72 5.88 4.09 -7.03
C GLY A 72 7.30 3.77 -7.41
N LYS A 73 8.15 3.96 -6.43
CA LYS A 73 9.56 3.60 -6.51
C LYS A 73 10.00 3.11 -5.15
N ASP A 74 10.67 1.98 -5.15
CA ASP A 74 11.40 1.46 -4.00
C ASP A 74 12.94 1.55 -4.22
N ALA A 75 13.72 0.82 -3.43
CA ALA A 75 15.17 0.82 -3.53
C ALA A 75 15.71 0.30 -4.87
N THR A 76 14.96 -0.55 -5.57
CA THR A 76 15.42 -1.36 -6.70
C THR A 76 14.58 -1.26 -7.95
N SER A 77 13.31 -0.89 -7.83
CA SER A 77 12.33 -0.97 -8.91
C SER A 77 11.43 0.26 -9.02
N ASP A 78 10.97 0.50 -10.24
CA ASP A 78 9.86 1.40 -10.52
C ASP A 78 8.59 0.54 -10.68
N LEU A 79 7.54 0.92 -9.96
CA LEU A 79 6.23 0.26 -9.94
C LEU A 79 5.17 1.15 -10.57
N SER A 80 4.21 0.57 -11.26
CA SER A 80 3.03 1.31 -11.74
C SER A 80 1.87 0.36 -12.03
N GLY A 81 0.65 0.89 -11.98
CA GLY A 81 -0.50 0.06 -12.28
C GLY A 81 -1.84 0.73 -12.05
N VAL A 82 -2.85 -0.13 -11.97
CA VAL A 82 -4.25 0.22 -11.70
C VAL A 82 -4.78 -0.70 -10.61
N VAL A 83 -5.53 -0.14 -9.69
CA VAL A 83 -6.35 -0.89 -8.73
C VAL A 83 -7.81 -0.71 -9.13
N ASP A 84 -8.57 -1.81 -9.21
CA ASP A 84 -10.01 -1.80 -9.43
C ASP A 84 -10.70 -2.59 -8.31
N PRO A 85 -11.22 -1.90 -7.28
CA PRO A 85 -11.88 -2.54 -6.15
C PRO A 85 -13.11 -3.37 -6.56
N ALA A 86 -13.86 -2.90 -7.57
CA ALA A 86 -15.06 -3.59 -8.03
C ALA A 86 -14.74 -4.93 -8.72
N ALA A 87 -13.62 -5.00 -9.43
CA ALA A 87 -13.11 -6.23 -10.03
C ALA A 87 -12.35 -7.13 -9.05
N LYS A 88 -12.07 -6.66 -7.81
CA LYS A 88 -11.07 -7.24 -6.91
C LYS A 88 -9.78 -7.50 -7.68
N GLY A 89 -9.28 -6.45 -8.33
CA GLY A 89 -8.21 -6.58 -9.31
C GLY A 89 -7.10 -5.56 -9.15
N ILE A 90 -5.92 -5.97 -9.59
CA ILE A 90 -4.74 -5.13 -9.72
C ILE A 90 -4.04 -5.43 -11.04
N ASP A 91 -3.70 -4.40 -11.79
CA ASP A 91 -2.69 -4.43 -12.86
C ASP A 91 -1.42 -3.81 -12.27
N LEU A 92 -0.35 -4.56 -12.19
CA LEU A 92 0.93 -4.15 -11.62
C LEU A 92 2.04 -4.38 -12.63
N THR A 93 2.82 -3.36 -12.91
CA THR A 93 4.07 -3.48 -13.69
C THR A 93 5.24 -3.06 -12.82
N ALA A 94 6.21 -3.96 -12.67
CA ALA A 94 7.52 -3.72 -12.09
C ALA A 94 8.56 -3.59 -13.20
N ALA A 95 9.40 -2.55 -13.14
CA ALA A 95 10.49 -2.33 -14.07
C ALA A 95 11.82 -2.31 -13.30
N VAL A 96 12.68 -3.28 -13.59
CA VAL A 96 14.00 -3.44 -12.98
C VAL A 96 15.06 -3.27 -14.06
N LYS A 97 15.99 -2.34 -13.83
CA LYS A 97 17.15 -2.13 -14.72
C LYS A 97 18.31 -3.00 -14.27
N ASP A 98 18.83 -3.80 -15.19
CA ASP A 98 20.11 -4.50 -14.99
C ASP A 98 21.26 -3.49 -15.13
N PRO A 99 22.03 -3.23 -14.06
CA PRO A 99 23.11 -2.24 -14.11
C PRO A 99 24.33 -2.70 -14.88
N GLU A 100 24.54 -4.02 -15.01
CA GLU A 100 25.74 -4.59 -15.66
C GLU A 100 25.57 -4.65 -17.19
N HIS A 101 24.39 -5.04 -17.65
CA HIS A 101 24.10 -5.25 -19.06
C HIS A 101 23.26 -4.12 -19.69
N GLY A 102 22.72 -3.20 -18.87
CA GLY A 102 22.02 -2.00 -19.33
C GLY A 102 20.59 -2.24 -19.86
N PHE A 103 20.08 -3.48 -19.86
CA PHE A 103 18.69 -3.75 -20.25
C PHE A 103 17.72 -3.52 -19.09
N THR A 104 16.44 -3.41 -19.42
CA THR A 104 15.36 -3.31 -18.43
C THR A 104 14.41 -4.48 -18.60
N THR A 105 14.15 -5.21 -17.52
CA THR A 105 13.08 -6.20 -17.44
C THR A 105 11.82 -5.52 -16.93
N ARG A 106 10.72 -5.65 -17.66
CA ARG A 106 9.38 -5.27 -17.23
C ARG A 106 8.55 -6.52 -17.02
N MET A 107 8.14 -6.75 -15.78
CA MET A 107 7.17 -7.79 -15.45
C MET A 107 5.83 -7.13 -15.14
N SER A 108 4.81 -7.51 -15.91
CA SER A 108 3.45 -7.04 -15.68
C SER A 108 2.60 -8.21 -15.19
N PHE A 109 1.84 -7.97 -14.14
CA PHE A 109 0.88 -8.90 -13.59
C PHE A 109 -0.51 -8.28 -13.65
N LEU A 110 -1.49 -9.07 -14.05
CA LEU A 110 -2.88 -8.72 -13.94
C LEU A 110 -3.56 -9.75 -13.04
N VAL A 111 -4.11 -9.29 -11.94
CA VAL A 111 -4.93 -10.09 -11.03
C VAL A 111 -6.37 -9.62 -11.17
N VAL A 112 -7.30 -10.55 -11.37
CA VAL A 112 -8.74 -10.29 -11.34
C VAL A 112 -9.37 -11.42 -10.54
N GLN A 113 -9.91 -11.10 -9.37
CA GLN A 113 -10.34 -12.08 -8.37
C GLN A 113 -9.17 -12.99 -7.96
N GLU A 114 -9.28 -14.30 -8.18
CA GLU A 114 -8.25 -15.29 -7.85
C GLU A 114 -7.35 -15.65 -9.04
N ARG A 115 -7.67 -15.17 -10.24
CA ARG A 115 -6.91 -15.46 -11.46
C ARG A 115 -5.79 -14.47 -11.64
N ILE A 116 -4.66 -14.97 -12.15
CA ILE A 116 -3.46 -14.16 -12.37
C ILE A 116 -2.88 -14.43 -13.76
N TRP A 117 -2.48 -13.37 -14.42
CA TRP A 117 -1.76 -13.38 -15.69
C TRP A 117 -0.48 -12.60 -15.57
N MET A 118 0.53 -13.04 -16.28
CA MET A 118 1.85 -12.40 -16.36
C MET A 118 2.21 -12.04 -17.80
N LYS A 119 2.93 -10.95 -17.97
CA LYS A 119 3.65 -10.57 -19.18
C LYS A 119 5.08 -10.19 -18.83
N VAL A 120 6.04 -10.54 -19.69
CA VAL A 120 7.43 -10.12 -19.52
C VAL A 120 7.90 -9.44 -20.79
N LYS A 121 8.59 -8.30 -20.65
CA LYS A 121 9.20 -7.57 -21.76
C LYS A 121 10.60 -7.13 -21.37
N PHE A 122 11.55 -7.39 -22.26
CA PHE A 122 12.92 -6.88 -22.15
C PHE A 122 13.10 -5.70 -23.12
N THR A 123 13.78 -4.65 -22.68
CA THR A 123 14.10 -3.46 -23.49
C THR A 123 15.56 -3.08 -23.30
N GLY A 124 16.20 -2.47 -24.31
CA GLY A 124 17.64 -2.17 -24.27
C GLY A 124 18.49 -3.43 -24.46
N THR A 125 18.01 -4.37 -25.28
CA THR A 125 18.62 -5.72 -25.43
C THR A 125 19.50 -5.87 -26.66
N ASP A 126 19.90 -4.75 -27.28
CA ASP A 126 20.70 -4.77 -28.50
C ASP A 126 22.05 -5.45 -28.24
N GLY A 127 22.36 -6.48 -29.02
CA GLY A 127 23.56 -7.27 -28.87
C GLY A 127 23.55 -8.32 -27.75
N LEU A 128 22.49 -8.39 -26.94
CA LEU A 128 22.35 -9.42 -25.89
C LEU A 128 21.79 -10.71 -26.46
N THR A 129 22.33 -11.83 -25.99
CA THR A 129 21.86 -13.19 -26.32
C THR A 129 21.49 -13.94 -25.04
N GLY A 130 20.69 -15.02 -25.17
CA GLY A 130 20.34 -15.87 -24.03
C GLY A 130 19.12 -15.40 -23.21
N LEU A 131 18.54 -14.24 -23.52
CA LEU A 131 17.33 -13.80 -22.81
C LEU A 131 16.15 -14.77 -23.05
N PRO A 132 15.31 -15.01 -22.03
CA PRO A 132 14.15 -15.89 -22.14
C PRO A 132 13.19 -15.41 -23.23
N LYS A 133 12.78 -16.31 -24.12
CA LYS A 133 11.79 -16.05 -25.18
C LYS A 133 10.40 -16.40 -24.67
N LEU A 134 9.70 -15.44 -24.12
CA LEU A 134 8.31 -15.59 -23.68
C LEU A 134 7.32 -15.03 -24.70
N PRO A 135 6.07 -15.54 -24.73
CA PRO A 135 5.01 -15.00 -25.57
C PRO A 135 4.73 -13.52 -25.25
N ASN A 136 4.53 -12.70 -26.29
CA ASN A 136 4.14 -11.29 -26.13
C ASN A 136 2.62 -11.15 -25.94
N ARG A 137 2.04 -11.94 -25.04
CA ARG A 137 0.63 -11.90 -24.63
C ARG A 137 0.51 -12.27 -23.16
N TRP A 138 -0.65 -12.09 -22.58
CA TRP A 138 -0.88 -12.50 -21.20
C TRP A 138 -0.73 -14.02 -21.05
N MET A 139 0.02 -14.44 -20.05
CA MET A 139 0.26 -15.85 -19.72
C MET A 139 -0.47 -16.13 -18.40
N GLU A 140 -1.54 -16.92 -18.45
CA GLU A 140 -2.29 -17.31 -17.26
C GLU A 140 -1.47 -18.27 -16.41
N LEU A 141 -1.28 -17.91 -15.15
CA LEU A 141 -0.51 -18.67 -14.19
C LEU A 141 -1.41 -19.59 -13.36
N ASP A 142 -0.97 -20.82 -13.19
CA ASP A 142 -1.51 -21.76 -12.21
C ASP A 142 -0.67 -21.65 -10.94
N ARG A 143 -1.26 -21.10 -9.88
CA ARG A 143 -0.57 -20.87 -8.58
C ARG A 143 -0.03 -22.17 -7.97
N SER A 144 -0.65 -23.33 -8.24
CA SER A 144 -0.18 -24.61 -7.71
C SER A 144 1.19 -25.04 -8.25
N ARG A 145 1.67 -24.37 -9.30
CA ARG A 145 2.97 -24.61 -9.92
C ARG A 145 4.06 -23.65 -9.45
N LEU A 146 3.73 -22.71 -8.59
CA LEU A 146 4.69 -21.83 -7.92
C LEU A 146 5.26 -22.53 -6.70
N THR A 147 6.58 -22.44 -6.52
CA THR A 147 7.27 -22.96 -5.32
C THR A 147 7.17 -21.97 -4.16
N ASP A 148 7.11 -20.69 -4.49
CA ASP A 148 6.88 -19.59 -3.57
C ASP A 148 5.53 -18.93 -3.91
N PRO A 149 4.53 -18.94 -3.02
CA PRO A 149 3.26 -18.28 -3.24
C PRO A 149 3.40 -16.75 -3.38
N ASP A 150 4.45 -16.15 -2.79
CA ASP A 150 4.71 -14.73 -2.80
C ASP A 150 5.47 -14.26 -4.06
N ALA A 151 5.87 -15.21 -4.93
CA ALA A 151 6.50 -14.88 -6.22
C ALA A 151 5.58 -14.10 -7.18
N THR A 152 4.31 -13.97 -6.87
CA THR A 152 3.32 -13.24 -7.67
C THR A 152 2.38 -12.42 -6.79
N PRO A 153 1.92 -11.24 -7.27
CA PRO A 153 0.99 -10.42 -6.49
C PRO A 153 -0.36 -11.11 -6.29
N THR A 154 -1.01 -10.75 -5.19
CA THR A 154 -2.41 -11.04 -4.89
C THR A 154 -3.18 -9.73 -4.75
N TYR A 155 -4.49 -9.77 -4.85
CA TYR A 155 -5.31 -8.62 -4.50
C TYR A 155 -5.64 -8.70 -3.00
N GLU A 156 -4.92 -7.92 -2.19
CA GLU A 156 -5.08 -7.89 -0.72
C GLU A 156 -5.86 -6.65 -0.24
N GLY A 157 -6.32 -5.83 -1.17
CA GLY A 157 -7.02 -4.59 -0.89
C GLY A 157 -6.57 -3.46 -1.80
N VAL A 158 -6.90 -2.25 -1.42
CA VAL A 158 -6.69 -1.06 -2.27
C VAL A 158 -5.42 -0.27 -1.92
N ASP A 159 -4.90 -0.41 -0.72
CA ASP A 159 -3.69 0.31 -0.28
C ASP A 159 -2.41 -0.38 -0.76
N VAL A 160 -2.20 -0.36 -2.06
CA VAL A 160 -1.06 -1.02 -2.75
C VAL A 160 0.31 -0.42 -2.42
N GLY A 161 0.34 0.74 -1.79
CA GLY A 161 1.57 1.40 -1.34
C GLY A 161 1.75 1.35 0.17
N ASN A 162 0.92 0.58 0.89
CA ASN A 162 0.94 0.48 2.35
C ASN A 162 0.97 1.86 3.05
N ALA A 163 0.31 2.85 2.46
CA ALA A 163 0.27 4.21 2.98
C ALA A 163 -0.39 4.26 4.37
N GLY A 164 -1.46 3.49 4.57
CA GLY A 164 -2.14 3.37 5.86
C GLY A 164 -1.23 2.87 6.97
N PRO A 165 -0.58 1.70 6.85
CA PRO A 165 0.40 1.20 7.80
C PRO A 165 1.56 2.16 8.08
N ILE A 166 2.11 2.81 7.04
CA ILE A 166 3.17 3.80 7.19
C ILE A 166 2.70 4.99 8.02
N ILE A 167 1.55 5.59 7.66
CA ILE A 167 0.98 6.73 8.40
C ILE A 167 0.60 6.32 9.83
N GLN A 168 0.08 5.10 10.02
CA GLN A 168 -0.24 4.56 11.34
C GLN A 168 1.00 4.45 12.23
N ALA A 169 2.16 4.11 11.67
CA ALA A 169 3.44 4.04 12.37
C ALA A 169 4.10 5.42 12.58
N ALA A 170 3.53 6.51 12.04
CA ALA A 170 4.08 7.85 12.23
C ALA A 170 4.01 8.27 13.71
N THR A 171 5.15 8.69 14.24
CA THR A 171 5.30 9.21 15.62
C THR A 171 4.96 10.69 15.71
N THR A 172 5.18 11.43 14.62
CA THR A 172 4.76 12.82 14.46
C THR A 172 4.11 13.02 13.11
N VAL A 173 3.03 13.83 13.04
CA VAL A 173 2.39 14.27 11.80
C VAL A 173 1.99 15.73 11.99
N GLU A 174 2.43 16.58 11.09
CA GLU A 174 2.11 18.00 11.08
C GLU A 174 1.64 18.40 9.66
N GLU A 175 0.61 19.21 9.58
CA GLU A 175 0.25 19.89 8.34
C GLU A 175 1.15 21.11 8.16
N LYS A 176 1.98 21.12 7.12
CA LYS A 176 2.96 22.18 6.84
C LYS A 176 2.42 23.27 5.93
N ALA A 177 1.56 22.90 5.00
CA ALA A 177 0.87 23.79 4.08
C ALA A 177 -0.48 23.16 3.73
N ASP A 178 -1.32 23.85 2.99
CA ASP A 178 -2.62 23.34 2.59
C ASP A 178 -2.51 21.91 2.03
N ARG A 179 -3.07 20.95 2.76
CA ARG A 179 -3.10 19.51 2.43
C ARG A 179 -1.73 18.86 2.22
N THR A 180 -0.66 19.48 2.71
CA THR A 180 0.68 18.90 2.70
C THR A 180 1.10 18.56 4.11
N TYR A 181 1.42 17.31 4.35
CA TYR A 181 1.78 16.77 5.66
C TYR A 181 3.25 16.35 5.67
N ALA A 182 3.89 16.49 6.83
CA ALA A 182 5.23 15.97 7.06
C ALA A 182 5.32 15.42 8.48
N GLY A 183 6.28 14.53 8.72
CA GLY A 183 6.49 13.93 10.01
C GLY A 183 7.61 12.89 10.01
N VAL A 184 7.55 12.05 11.03
CA VAL A 184 8.53 10.98 11.26
C VAL A 184 7.79 9.67 11.44
N VAL A 185 8.28 8.60 10.81
CA VAL A 185 7.75 7.24 10.90
C VAL A 185 8.75 6.35 11.64
N ASP A 186 8.23 5.48 12.50
CA ASP A 186 8.96 4.34 13.05
C ASP A 186 8.71 3.11 12.16
N LEU A 187 9.66 2.81 11.27
CA LEU A 187 9.58 1.66 10.37
C LEU A 187 9.83 0.32 11.07
N THR A 188 10.15 0.30 12.37
CA THR A 188 10.27 -0.97 13.12
C THR A 188 8.91 -1.59 13.46
N ALA A 189 7.81 -0.85 13.25
CA ALA A 189 6.46 -1.41 13.32
C ALA A 189 6.26 -2.41 12.17
N ALA A 190 5.83 -3.65 12.47
CA ALA A 190 5.84 -4.77 11.54
C ALA A 190 5.13 -4.48 10.21
N GLU A 191 3.95 -3.85 10.24
CA GLU A 191 3.21 -3.56 9.01
C GLU A 191 3.85 -2.43 8.17
N ALA A 192 4.54 -1.47 8.80
CA ALA A 192 5.30 -0.44 8.09
C ALA A 192 6.62 -1.01 7.53
N ALA A 193 7.26 -1.96 8.24
CA ALA A 193 8.44 -2.65 7.76
C ALA A 193 8.20 -3.41 6.45
N LYS A 194 7.06 -4.08 6.34
CA LYS A 194 6.68 -4.80 5.11
C LYS A 194 6.58 -3.89 3.88
N ALA A 195 6.18 -2.62 4.06
CA ALA A 195 6.07 -1.67 2.97
C ALA A 195 7.40 -1.31 2.32
N VAL A 196 8.46 -1.28 3.13
CA VAL A 196 9.81 -0.82 2.75
C VAL A 196 10.74 -2.00 2.47
N GLY A 197 10.47 -3.15 3.09
CA GLY A 197 11.30 -4.35 3.10
C GLY A 197 11.91 -4.58 4.49
N GLU A 198 11.68 -5.76 5.04
CA GLU A 198 12.15 -6.09 6.40
C GLU A 198 13.69 -6.10 6.48
N GLU A 199 14.37 -6.52 5.42
CA GLU A 199 15.83 -6.54 5.35
C GLU A 199 16.40 -5.12 5.30
N GLU A 200 15.80 -4.22 4.53
CA GLU A 200 16.15 -2.81 4.45
C GLU A 200 15.96 -2.12 5.81
N VAL A 201 14.84 -2.39 6.48
CA VAL A 201 14.57 -1.85 7.83
C VAL A 201 15.57 -2.40 8.85
N ALA A 202 15.91 -3.69 8.80
CA ALA A 202 16.92 -4.27 9.67
C ALA A 202 18.30 -3.64 9.46
N ALA A 203 18.66 -3.34 8.21
CA ALA A 203 19.92 -2.68 7.87
C ALA A 203 20.01 -1.24 8.40
N LEU A 204 18.86 -0.54 8.56
CA LEU A 204 18.81 0.82 9.13
C LEU A 204 19.11 0.86 10.63
N GLY A 205 18.88 -0.23 11.37
CA GLY A 205 19.04 -0.28 12.82
C GLY A 205 18.21 0.82 13.52
N ASP A 206 18.83 1.62 14.41
CA ASP A 206 18.12 2.68 15.13
C ASP A 206 17.60 3.80 14.23
N ALA A 207 18.18 4.01 13.05
CA ALA A 207 17.70 5.02 12.09
C ALA A 207 16.31 4.69 11.55
N ALA A 208 15.87 3.43 11.56
CA ALA A 208 14.54 3.02 11.17
C ALA A 208 13.41 3.63 12.02
N ARG A 209 13.73 4.08 13.25
CA ARG A 209 12.76 4.70 14.17
C ARG A 209 12.46 6.16 13.86
N GLN A 210 13.22 6.79 12.98
CA GLN A 210 13.15 8.24 12.74
C GLN A 210 13.23 8.57 11.24
N VAL A 211 12.47 7.86 10.41
CA VAL A 211 12.46 8.08 8.97
C VAL A 211 11.53 9.24 8.63
N PRO A 212 12.03 10.34 8.02
CA PRO A 212 11.19 11.45 7.61
C PRO A 212 10.22 11.02 6.50
N PHE A 213 9.00 11.58 6.54
CA PHE A 213 8.04 11.41 5.47
C PHE A 213 7.37 12.73 5.08
N THR A 214 6.87 12.78 3.86
CA THR A 214 5.95 13.78 3.36
C THR A 214 4.76 13.13 2.67
N ALA A 215 3.58 13.74 2.78
CA ALA A 215 2.38 13.27 2.12
C ALA A 215 1.56 14.45 1.60
N VAL A 216 0.89 14.26 0.48
CA VAL A 216 0.03 15.28 -0.15
C VAL A 216 -1.35 14.70 -0.37
N VAL A 217 -2.37 15.44 0.04
CA VAL A 217 -3.78 15.12 -0.17
C VAL A 217 -4.32 16.03 -1.28
N GLY A 218 -5.04 15.48 -2.24
CA GLY A 218 -5.64 16.22 -3.35
C GLY A 218 -6.81 17.11 -2.93
N ALA A 219 -7.29 17.91 -3.85
CA ALA A 219 -8.45 18.78 -3.62
C ALA A 219 -9.75 18.00 -3.36
N ASP A 220 -9.82 16.77 -3.85
CA ASP A 220 -10.89 15.81 -3.67
C ASP A 220 -10.86 15.08 -2.32
N GLY A 221 -9.83 15.33 -1.49
CA GLY A 221 -9.65 14.69 -0.19
C GLY A 221 -8.88 13.37 -0.22
N ASN A 222 -8.46 12.90 -1.40
CA ASN A 222 -7.74 11.63 -1.54
C ASN A 222 -6.22 11.84 -1.49
N LEU A 223 -5.50 10.86 -0.96
CA LEU A 223 -4.03 10.86 -0.95
C LEU A 223 -3.51 10.84 -2.38
N THR A 224 -2.64 11.79 -2.73
CA THR A 224 -2.01 11.83 -4.05
C THR A 224 -0.55 11.37 -4.04
N SER A 225 0.13 11.50 -2.90
CA SER A 225 1.48 10.96 -2.75
C SER A 225 1.87 10.75 -1.30
N LEU A 226 2.71 9.75 -1.08
CA LEU A 226 3.47 9.51 0.15
C LEU A 226 4.92 9.25 -0.22
N THR A 227 5.83 9.91 0.47
CA THR A 227 7.28 9.81 0.25
C THR A 227 7.97 9.57 1.59
N LEU A 228 8.88 8.58 1.64
CA LEU A 228 9.79 8.38 2.76
C LEU A 228 11.22 8.69 2.31
N ASP A 229 11.94 9.46 3.07
CA ASP A 229 13.37 9.73 2.87
C ASP A 229 14.20 8.77 3.73
N VAL A 230 14.49 7.59 3.16
CA VAL A 230 15.22 6.53 3.86
C VAL A 230 16.68 6.89 3.95
N PRO A 231 17.26 7.05 5.15
CA PRO A 231 18.65 7.47 5.31
C PRO A 231 19.65 6.39 4.91
N ALA A 232 20.89 6.77 4.66
CA ALA A 232 21.96 5.82 4.50
C ALA A 232 22.24 5.11 5.84
N ALA A 233 22.52 3.79 5.77
CA ALA A 233 22.90 3.01 6.95
C ALA A 233 23.89 1.90 6.57
N GLY A 234 24.94 1.74 7.35
CA GLY A 234 25.99 0.77 7.06
C GLY A 234 26.60 0.99 5.68
N THR A 235 26.45 0.01 4.79
CA THR A 235 26.90 0.08 3.39
C THR A 235 25.80 0.52 2.42
N ALA A 236 24.54 0.59 2.88
CA ALA A 236 23.40 1.00 2.07
C ALA A 236 23.40 2.53 1.91
N LYS A 237 23.18 2.99 0.68
CA LYS A 237 23.02 4.41 0.37
C LYS A 237 21.62 4.87 0.76
N ALA A 238 21.47 6.19 1.03
CA ALA A 238 20.14 6.79 1.16
C ALA A 238 19.34 6.62 -0.13
N TRP A 239 18.04 6.41 0.02
CA TRP A 239 17.10 6.27 -1.09
C TRP A 239 15.71 6.80 -0.69
N THR A 240 14.82 6.89 -1.64
CA THR A 240 13.49 7.43 -1.41
C THR A 240 12.45 6.39 -1.80
N TYR A 241 11.58 6.03 -0.86
CA TYR A 241 10.33 5.32 -1.16
C TYR A 241 9.28 6.32 -1.60
N VAL A 242 8.60 6.05 -2.69
CA VAL A 242 7.52 6.93 -3.20
C VAL A 242 6.35 6.08 -3.64
N VAL A 243 5.15 6.48 -3.23
CA VAL A 243 3.91 6.04 -3.86
C VAL A 243 3.08 7.27 -4.25
N LYS A 244 2.49 7.22 -5.43
CA LYS A 244 1.60 8.25 -5.97
C LYS A 244 0.32 7.61 -6.44
N TYR A 245 -0.78 8.31 -6.25
CA TYR A 245 -2.12 7.90 -6.66
C TYR A 245 -2.74 8.97 -7.55
N ALA A 246 -3.49 8.55 -8.56
CA ALA A 246 -4.12 9.43 -9.53
C ALA A 246 -5.36 8.79 -10.17
N ASP A 247 -6.13 9.58 -10.90
CA ASP A 247 -7.26 9.14 -11.72
C ASP A 247 -8.32 8.37 -10.92
N TYR A 248 -8.57 8.77 -9.67
CA TYR A 248 -9.59 8.21 -8.81
C TYR A 248 -10.95 8.19 -9.51
N GLY A 249 -11.61 7.02 -9.55
CA GLY A 249 -12.90 6.81 -10.21
C GLY A 249 -12.88 6.86 -11.74
N SER A 250 -11.76 7.28 -12.36
CA SER A 250 -11.62 7.44 -13.81
C SER A 250 -10.59 6.52 -14.46
N ALA A 251 -9.82 5.74 -13.67
CA ALA A 251 -8.92 4.75 -14.20
C ALA A 251 -9.65 3.62 -14.95
N PRO A 252 -8.99 2.93 -15.90
CA PRO A 252 -9.60 1.82 -16.62
C PRO A 252 -10.07 0.71 -15.69
N LYS A 253 -11.25 0.16 -15.95
CA LYS A 253 -11.73 -1.04 -15.25
C LYS A 253 -10.92 -2.25 -15.69
N LEU A 254 -10.62 -3.13 -14.74
CA LEU A 254 -9.88 -4.36 -14.98
C LEU A 254 -10.83 -5.50 -15.33
N ALA A 255 -10.41 -6.31 -16.32
CA ALA A 255 -11.12 -7.51 -16.71
C ALA A 255 -10.14 -8.61 -17.09
N ALA A 256 -10.53 -9.86 -16.90
CA ALA A 256 -9.76 -11.02 -17.33
C ALA A 256 -9.52 -10.95 -18.85
N PRO A 257 -8.28 -11.17 -19.34
CA PRO A 257 -7.99 -11.19 -20.76
C PRO A 257 -8.73 -12.35 -21.42
N GLY A 258 -9.43 -12.07 -22.53
CA GLY A 258 -10.20 -13.05 -23.28
C GLY A 258 -9.55 -13.48 -24.60
N GLY A 259 -9.97 -14.62 -25.15
CA GLY A 259 -9.56 -15.10 -26.46
C GLY A 259 -8.05 -15.13 -26.68
N ASP A 260 -7.62 -14.60 -27.82
CA ASP A 260 -6.19 -14.59 -28.22
C ASP A 260 -5.31 -13.64 -27.38
N ALA A 261 -5.89 -12.83 -26.49
CA ALA A 261 -5.13 -11.94 -25.62
C ALA A 261 -4.38 -12.69 -24.50
N ALA A 262 -4.80 -13.92 -24.18
CA ALA A 262 -4.19 -14.75 -23.15
C ALA A 262 -3.95 -16.20 -23.62
N GLN A 263 -3.03 -16.87 -22.96
CA GLN A 263 -2.75 -18.30 -23.13
C GLN A 263 -2.24 -18.88 -21.80
N PRO A 264 -2.26 -20.20 -21.59
CA PRO A 264 -1.61 -20.81 -20.45
C PRO A 264 -0.11 -20.46 -20.39
N ALA A 265 0.43 -20.24 -19.21
CA ALA A 265 1.83 -19.93 -19.02
C ALA A 265 2.72 -21.15 -19.41
N PRO A 266 3.75 -20.95 -20.24
CA PRO A 266 4.69 -22.00 -20.59
C PRO A 266 5.60 -22.35 -19.39
N LYS A 267 6.27 -23.52 -19.47
CA LYS A 267 7.21 -23.97 -18.42
C LYS A 267 8.26 -22.90 -18.07
N LEU A 268 8.73 -22.17 -19.08
CA LEU A 268 9.76 -21.12 -18.91
C LEU A 268 9.29 -19.98 -18.01
N ALA A 269 7.99 -19.62 -18.04
CA ALA A 269 7.44 -18.61 -17.15
C ALA A 269 7.56 -19.04 -15.67
N TYR A 270 7.22 -20.29 -15.36
CA TYR A 270 7.38 -20.83 -14.01
C TYR A 270 8.86 -20.98 -13.59
N GLN A 271 9.74 -21.31 -14.52
CA GLN A 271 11.18 -21.33 -14.23
C GLN A 271 11.72 -19.96 -13.84
N MET A 272 11.19 -18.88 -14.42
CA MET A 272 11.58 -17.51 -14.05
C MET A 272 11.04 -17.08 -12.68
N LEU A 273 9.86 -17.59 -12.28
CA LEU A 273 9.23 -17.24 -11.01
C LEU A 273 9.73 -18.08 -9.83
N ASN A 274 10.17 -19.31 -10.11
CA ASN A 274 10.61 -20.26 -9.09
C ASN A 274 12.13 -20.21 -8.81
N GLY A 275 12.90 -19.39 -9.56
CA GLY A 275 14.36 -19.23 -9.43
C GLY A 275 15.14 -20.29 -10.20
#